data_70b7156a5deb208eb15d8cc460c348d2
#
_entry.id   70b7156a5deb208eb15d8cc460c348d2
#
_cell.length_a   1.000
_cell.length_b   1.000
_cell.length_c   1.000
_cell.angle_alpha   90.00
_cell.angle_beta   90.00
_cell.angle_gamma   90.00
#
_symmetry.space_group_name_H-M   'P 1'
#
loop_
_entity.id
_entity.type
_entity.pdbx_description
1 polymer ?
#
loop_
_entity_poly.entity_id
_entity_poly.type
_entity_poly.pdbx_seq_one_letter_code
_entity_poly.pdbx_strand_id
1 'polypeptide(L)'
;IIEWMKKKEYPFSFFTEASINLADDEELIRLMVEANFNTVFVGIETPNEESLVECSKTQNQGRDLVASVKKIQNNGLEVQGWFIVGFDSDPLSIFKSQINFIQNSGIVTAMVGLLNAPPGTRLYHRLKKENRLLRGFAGDNTDCSINFIPKMNYETLINGYKHVLSTI
;
A
#
# COMPACT_ATOMS: atom_id res chain seq x y z
N ILE A 1 4.24 -5.04 27.40
CA ILE A 1 5.48 -4.68 26.70
C ILE A 1 6.06 -3.35 27.22
N ILE A 2 5.26 -2.29 27.41
CA ILE A 2 5.70 -0.95 27.84
C ILE A 2 6.53 -0.99 29.12
N GLU A 3 6.00 -1.61 30.20
CA GLU A 3 6.71 -1.70 31.48
C GLU A 3 8.04 -2.46 31.38
N TRP A 4 8.11 -3.47 30.52
CA TRP A 4 9.35 -4.16 30.25
C TRP A 4 10.36 -3.30 29.49
N MET A 5 9.89 -2.55 28.48
CA MET A 5 10.72 -1.63 27.70
C MET A 5 11.31 -0.53 28.60
N LYS A 6 10.48 0.08 29.46
CA LYS A 6 10.93 1.06 30.47
C LYS A 6 11.99 0.48 31.40
N LYS A 7 11.72 -0.71 31.96
CA LYS A 7 12.66 -1.39 32.88
C LYS A 7 14.00 -1.72 32.24
N LYS A 8 14.02 -1.93 30.91
CA LYS A 8 15.21 -2.28 30.13
C LYS A 8 15.81 -1.10 29.37
N GLU A 9 15.36 0.13 29.67
CA GLU A 9 15.85 1.36 29.03
C GLU A 9 15.72 1.34 27.50
N TYR A 10 14.58 0.79 27.00
CA TYR A 10 14.24 0.72 25.58
C TYR A 10 15.31 0.09 24.69
N PRO A 11 15.65 -1.19 24.90
CA PRO A 11 16.74 -1.86 24.16
C PRO A 11 16.43 -2.13 22.69
N PHE A 12 15.14 -1.98 22.27
CA PHE A 12 14.66 -2.21 20.92
C PHE A 12 13.79 -1.05 20.45
N SER A 13 13.76 -0.83 19.15
CA SER A 13 12.64 -0.15 18.46
C SER A 13 11.83 -1.18 17.70
N PHE A 14 10.54 -0.91 17.50
CA PHE A 14 9.64 -1.82 16.84
C PHE A 14 9.09 -1.24 15.54
N PHE A 15 8.92 -2.11 14.58
CA PHE A 15 8.23 -1.91 13.32
C PHE A 15 7.08 -2.92 13.23
N THR A 16 5.95 -2.53 12.64
CA THR A 16 4.85 -3.45 12.40
C THR A 16 4.04 -3.07 11.17
N GLU A 17 3.28 -4.01 10.65
CA GLU A 17 2.24 -3.73 9.67
C GLU A 17 0.97 -3.25 10.39
N ALA A 18 0.27 -2.31 9.79
CA ALA A 18 -0.99 -1.80 10.30
C ALA A 18 -1.96 -1.48 9.15
N SER A 19 -3.25 -1.50 9.46
CA SER A 19 -4.26 -0.98 8.54
C SER A 19 -4.44 0.53 8.75
N ILE A 20 -4.90 1.25 7.71
CA ILE A 20 -5.08 2.70 7.76
C ILE A 20 -6.06 3.17 8.86
N ASN A 21 -7.00 2.30 9.27
CA ASN A 21 -7.90 2.59 10.39
C ASN A 21 -7.20 2.68 11.75
N LEU A 22 -5.90 2.39 11.84
CA LEU A 22 -5.08 2.77 12.99
C LEU A 22 -5.23 4.27 13.31
N ALA A 23 -5.42 5.11 12.27
CA ALA A 23 -5.67 6.54 12.43
C ALA A 23 -6.91 6.88 13.29
N ASP A 24 -7.82 5.93 13.50
CA ASP A 24 -9.04 6.11 14.29
C ASP A 24 -8.82 5.83 15.79
N ASP A 25 -7.70 5.22 16.16
CA ASP A 25 -7.38 4.82 17.53
C ASP A 25 -6.12 5.53 18.04
N GLU A 26 -6.31 6.77 18.48
CA GLU A 26 -5.22 7.60 19.01
C GLU A 26 -4.59 7.00 20.28
N GLU A 27 -5.40 6.30 21.09
CA GLU A 27 -4.88 5.65 22.28
C GLU A 27 -3.95 4.49 21.93
N LEU A 28 -4.29 3.69 20.92
CA LEU A 28 -3.41 2.63 20.43
C LEU A 28 -2.11 3.23 19.88
N ILE A 29 -2.18 4.28 19.06
CA ILE A 29 -0.98 4.95 18.54
C ILE A 29 -0.11 5.44 19.70
N ARG A 30 -0.69 6.11 20.70
CA ARG A 30 0.03 6.58 21.90
C ARG A 30 0.74 5.43 22.62
N LEU A 31 0.05 4.31 22.83
CA LEU A 31 0.62 3.13 23.48
C LEU A 31 1.73 2.47 22.64
N MET A 32 1.58 2.47 21.32
CA MET A 32 2.64 1.99 20.41
C MET A 32 3.89 2.84 20.52
N VAL A 33 3.76 4.16 20.48
CA VAL A 33 4.89 5.09 20.65
C VAL A 33 5.53 4.94 22.03
N GLU A 34 4.74 4.80 23.09
CA GLU A 34 5.24 4.56 24.46
C GLU A 34 5.99 3.20 24.57
N ALA A 35 5.61 2.21 23.76
CA ALA A 35 6.30 0.94 23.66
C ALA A 35 7.56 0.97 22.76
N ASN A 36 7.88 2.13 22.16
CA ASN A 36 8.96 2.35 21.23
C ASN A 36 8.74 1.75 19.82
N PHE A 37 7.49 1.69 19.36
CA PHE A 37 7.23 1.59 17.93
C PHE A 37 7.55 2.94 17.29
N ASN A 38 8.30 2.95 16.20
CA ASN A 38 8.64 4.16 15.46
C ASN A 38 8.06 4.18 14.04
N THR A 39 7.72 3.02 13.49
CA THR A 39 7.30 2.90 12.10
C THR A 39 6.16 1.89 11.94
N VAL A 40 5.21 2.23 11.09
CA VAL A 40 4.15 1.32 10.63
C VAL A 40 4.14 1.22 9.11
N PHE A 41 4.01 0.01 8.60
CA PHE A 41 3.83 -0.26 7.18
C PHE A 41 2.35 -0.39 6.88
N VAL A 42 1.84 0.44 5.98
CA VAL A 42 0.40 0.54 5.69
C VAL A 42 0.12 0.24 4.23
N GLY A 43 -0.74 -0.73 3.99
CA GLY A 43 -1.28 -0.99 2.65
C GLY A 43 -2.29 0.08 2.25
N ILE A 44 -1.82 1.09 1.53
CA ILE A 44 -2.68 2.12 0.90
C ILE A 44 -3.36 1.53 -0.34
N GLU A 45 -2.65 0.71 -1.08
CA GLU A 45 -2.97 0.07 -2.35
C GLU A 45 -3.07 1.10 -3.49
N THR A 46 -4.04 1.99 -3.42
CA THR A 46 -4.31 2.97 -4.48
C THR A 46 -5.13 4.15 -3.95
N PRO A 47 -4.95 5.35 -4.50
CA PRO A 47 -5.85 6.47 -4.22
C PRO A 47 -7.15 6.42 -5.04
N ASN A 48 -7.34 5.43 -5.92
CA ASN A 48 -8.55 5.30 -6.75
C ASN A 48 -9.62 4.47 -6.05
N GLU A 49 -10.77 5.06 -5.78
CA GLU A 49 -11.88 4.43 -5.04
C GLU A 49 -12.40 3.17 -5.73
N GLU A 50 -12.53 3.17 -7.06
CA GLU A 50 -13.02 2.02 -7.82
C GLU A 50 -12.05 0.82 -7.71
N SER A 51 -10.76 1.08 -7.70
CA SER A 51 -9.73 0.05 -7.51
C SER A 51 -9.69 -0.47 -6.07
N LEU A 52 -9.99 0.39 -5.06
CA LEU A 52 -10.18 -0.06 -3.67
C LEU A 52 -11.39 -1.01 -3.55
N VAL A 53 -12.48 -0.72 -4.26
CA VAL A 53 -13.64 -1.61 -4.34
C VAL A 53 -13.25 -2.93 -5.02
N GLU A 54 -12.53 -2.88 -6.15
CA GLU A 54 -12.08 -4.05 -6.89
C GLU A 54 -11.24 -5.00 -6.01
N CYS A 55 -10.29 -4.48 -5.25
CA CYS A 55 -9.47 -5.29 -4.35
C CYS A 55 -10.10 -5.57 -2.98
N SER A 56 -11.32 -5.06 -2.74
CA SER A 56 -12.06 -5.21 -1.48
C SER A 56 -11.32 -4.63 -0.26
N LYS A 57 -10.60 -3.53 -0.45
CA LYS A 57 -9.91 -2.80 0.63
C LYS A 57 -10.88 -1.85 1.33
N THR A 58 -11.90 -2.42 1.97
CA THR A 58 -13.04 -1.67 2.54
C THR A 58 -12.63 -0.63 3.59
N GLN A 59 -11.58 -0.90 4.37
CA GLN A 59 -11.09 0.03 5.39
C GLN A 59 -10.47 1.31 4.81
N ASN A 60 -10.12 1.31 3.51
CA ASN A 60 -9.57 2.48 2.81
C ASN A 60 -10.65 3.27 2.07
N GLN A 61 -11.84 2.65 1.80
CA GLN A 61 -12.90 3.26 1.02
C GLN A 61 -13.58 4.41 1.76
N GLY A 62 -13.98 5.46 1.00
CA GLY A 62 -14.69 6.60 1.54
C GLY A 62 -13.92 7.41 2.59
N ARG A 63 -12.60 7.27 2.66
CA ARG A 63 -11.72 7.86 3.67
C ARG A 63 -10.78 8.88 3.04
N ASP A 64 -10.56 10.00 3.73
CA ASP A 64 -9.40 10.83 3.43
C ASP A 64 -8.13 10.13 3.90
N LEU A 65 -7.52 9.39 2.96
CA LEU A 65 -6.31 8.61 3.22
C LEU A 65 -5.11 9.50 3.54
N VAL A 66 -5.00 10.68 2.93
CA VAL A 66 -3.91 11.64 3.20
C VAL A 66 -4.02 12.16 4.63
N ALA A 67 -5.22 12.57 5.04
CA ALA A 67 -5.46 13.02 6.41
C ALA A 67 -5.21 11.90 7.42
N SER A 68 -5.60 10.66 7.10
CA SER A 68 -5.35 9.49 7.96
C SER A 68 -3.86 9.21 8.14
N VAL A 69 -3.07 9.25 7.07
CA VAL A 69 -1.60 9.11 7.13
C VAL A 69 -1.00 10.20 8.00
N LYS A 70 -1.35 11.46 7.74
CA LYS A 70 -0.87 12.61 8.53
C LYS A 70 -1.23 12.50 10.01
N LYS A 71 -2.41 11.98 10.32
CA LYS A 71 -2.83 11.77 11.72
C LYS A 71 -1.93 10.77 12.43
N ILE A 72 -1.59 9.65 11.79
CA ILE A 72 -0.64 8.66 12.34
C ILE A 72 0.74 9.32 12.54
N GLN A 73 1.24 10.03 11.54
CA GLN A 73 2.54 10.71 11.61
C GLN A 73 2.59 11.78 12.72
N ASN A 74 1.55 12.60 12.84
CA ASN A 74 1.45 13.64 13.87
C ASN A 74 1.40 13.08 15.30
N ASN A 75 1.03 11.81 15.45
CA ASN A 75 1.02 11.10 16.73
C ASN A 75 2.32 10.31 16.99
N GLY A 76 3.36 10.48 16.16
CA GLY A 76 4.72 10.02 16.45
C GLY A 76 5.16 8.72 15.77
N LEU A 77 4.36 8.17 14.83
CA LEU A 77 4.75 7.02 14.03
C LEU A 77 5.10 7.43 12.59
N GLU A 78 6.25 6.98 12.08
CA GLU A 78 6.53 7.04 10.64
C GLU A 78 5.60 6.09 9.89
N VAL A 79 5.06 6.54 8.75
CA VAL A 79 4.25 5.70 7.87
C VAL A 79 5.04 5.35 6.62
N GLN A 80 5.26 4.07 6.40
CA GLN A 80 5.71 3.51 5.13
C GLN A 80 4.50 3.00 4.35
N GLY A 81 4.41 3.32 3.05
CA GLY A 81 3.23 3.04 2.25
C GLY A 81 3.47 1.97 1.18
N TRP A 82 2.52 1.04 1.06
CA TRP A 82 2.47 0.11 -0.06
C TRP A 82 1.41 0.54 -1.07
N PHE A 83 1.79 0.60 -2.34
CA PHE A 83 0.95 1.03 -3.46
C PHE A 83 0.99 0.01 -4.59
N ILE A 84 -0.09 -0.09 -5.34
CA ILE A 84 -0.22 -1.00 -6.48
C ILE A 84 -0.81 -0.22 -7.67
N VAL A 85 -0.32 -0.50 -8.86
CA VAL A 85 -0.92 -0.08 -10.14
C VAL A 85 -1.23 -1.30 -11.00
N GLY A 86 -2.23 -1.19 -11.86
CA GLY A 86 -2.62 -2.23 -12.80
C GLY A 86 -3.94 -2.93 -12.45
N PHE A 87 -4.75 -2.34 -11.56
CA PHE A 87 -6.13 -2.75 -11.38
C PHE A 87 -6.94 -2.56 -12.68
N ASP A 88 -7.93 -3.40 -12.88
CA ASP A 88 -8.83 -3.27 -14.04
C ASP A 88 -9.62 -1.96 -14.04
N SER A 89 -9.82 -1.37 -12.86
CA SER A 89 -10.51 -0.10 -12.63
C SER A 89 -9.58 1.13 -12.62
N ASP A 90 -8.28 0.95 -12.86
CA ASP A 90 -7.35 2.07 -12.87
C ASP A 90 -7.55 2.95 -14.13
N PRO A 91 -7.82 4.26 -13.95
CA PRO A 91 -7.80 5.21 -15.06
C PRO A 91 -6.36 5.55 -15.46
N LEU A 92 -6.15 6.13 -16.64
CA LEU A 92 -4.81 6.60 -17.08
C LEU A 92 -4.19 7.64 -16.14
N SER A 93 -5.01 8.37 -15.39
CA SER A 93 -4.56 9.35 -14.40
C SER A 93 -3.98 8.72 -13.13
N ILE A 94 -4.08 7.39 -12.94
CA ILE A 94 -3.67 6.72 -11.71
C ILE A 94 -2.22 6.99 -11.33
N PHE A 95 -1.30 7.03 -12.29
CA PHE A 95 0.11 7.29 -12.05
C PHE A 95 0.34 8.66 -11.43
N LYS A 96 -0.28 9.70 -12.00
CA LYS A 96 -0.23 11.06 -11.43
C LYS A 96 -0.91 11.14 -10.07
N SER A 97 -2.03 10.45 -9.90
CA SER A 97 -2.75 10.41 -8.62
C SER A 97 -1.92 9.76 -7.52
N GLN A 98 -1.21 8.67 -7.82
CA GLN A 98 -0.30 8.04 -6.85
C GLN A 98 0.88 8.94 -6.50
N ILE A 99 1.56 9.55 -7.48
CA ILE A 99 2.65 10.50 -7.23
C ILE A 99 2.17 11.62 -6.31
N ASN A 100 1.05 12.26 -6.67
CA ASN A 100 0.48 13.34 -5.87
C ASN A 100 0.13 12.87 -4.44
N PHE A 101 -0.44 11.66 -4.31
CA PHE A 101 -0.76 11.11 -3.00
C PHE A 101 0.49 10.94 -2.14
N ILE A 102 1.52 10.27 -2.66
CA ILE A 102 2.77 10.00 -1.93
C ILE A 102 3.40 11.31 -1.49
N GLN A 103 3.54 12.28 -2.39
CA GLN A 103 4.14 13.58 -2.09
C GLN A 103 3.31 14.39 -1.09
N ASN A 104 1.97 14.41 -1.21
CA ASN A 104 1.11 15.18 -0.33
C ASN A 104 0.93 14.55 1.06
N SER A 105 1.03 13.23 1.16
CA SER A 105 0.90 12.51 2.44
C SER A 105 2.14 12.63 3.33
N GLY A 106 3.29 12.97 2.76
CA GLY A 106 4.57 13.00 3.49
C GLY A 106 5.13 11.61 3.80
N ILE A 107 4.69 10.58 3.07
CA ILE A 107 5.29 9.25 3.14
C ILE A 107 6.69 9.33 2.54
N VAL A 108 7.71 9.03 3.35
CA VAL A 108 9.12 9.07 2.93
C VAL A 108 9.55 7.77 2.24
N THR A 109 9.03 6.65 2.71
CA THR A 109 9.29 5.33 2.12
C THR A 109 8.01 4.80 1.48
N ALA A 110 7.96 4.82 0.15
CA ALA A 110 6.85 4.28 -0.62
C ALA A 110 7.31 3.10 -1.46
N MET A 111 6.64 1.97 -1.32
CA MET A 111 6.83 0.80 -2.19
C MET A 111 5.69 0.76 -3.20
N VAL A 112 6.00 0.80 -4.48
CA VAL A 112 5.01 0.73 -5.56
C VAL A 112 5.23 -0.55 -6.37
N GLY A 113 4.20 -1.37 -6.50
CA GLY A 113 4.24 -2.63 -7.23
C GLY A 113 3.25 -2.66 -8.41
N LEU A 114 3.51 -3.56 -9.35
CA LEU A 114 2.54 -3.95 -10.35
C LEU A 114 1.59 -5.00 -9.78
N LEU A 115 0.29 -4.89 -10.09
CA LEU A 115 -0.67 -5.90 -9.68
C LEU A 115 -0.29 -7.26 -10.25
N ASN A 116 -0.24 -8.26 -9.39
CA ASN A 116 -0.06 -9.65 -9.76
C ASN A 116 -1.17 -10.51 -9.17
N ALA A 117 -1.43 -11.64 -9.78
CA ALA A 117 -2.46 -12.60 -9.38
C ALA A 117 -1.82 -13.86 -8.77
N PRO A 118 -1.53 -13.89 -7.45
CA PRO A 118 -1.00 -15.07 -6.78
C PRO A 118 -2.01 -16.23 -6.86
N PRO A 119 -1.55 -17.48 -7.06
CA PRO A 119 -2.41 -18.64 -7.06
C PRO A 119 -3.28 -18.75 -5.80
N GLY A 120 -4.54 -19.15 -5.97
CA GLY A 120 -5.48 -19.29 -4.85
C GLY A 120 -6.23 -18.02 -4.45
N THR A 121 -5.84 -16.84 -4.97
CA THR A 121 -6.56 -15.59 -4.70
C THR A 121 -7.83 -15.45 -5.53
N ARG A 122 -8.78 -14.61 -5.07
CA ARG A 122 -9.99 -14.29 -5.86
C ARG A 122 -9.64 -13.68 -7.22
N LEU A 123 -8.64 -12.81 -7.27
CA LEU A 123 -8.12 -12.23 -8.51
C LEU A 123 -7.63 -13.33 -9.47
N TYR A 124 -6.83 -14.27 -9.00
CA TYR A 124 -6.35 -15.39 -9.80
C TYR A 124 -7.50 -16.20 -10.40
N HIS A 125 -8.50 -16.56 -9.60
CA HIS A 125 -9.66 -17.34 -10.08
C HIS A 125 -10.49 -16.55 -11.09
N ARG A 126 -10.69 -15.24 -10.88
CA ARG A 126 -11.37 -14.36 -11.84
C ARG A 126 -10.61 -14.33 -13.17
N LEU A 127 -9.32 -14.01 -13.15
CA LEU A 127 -8.51 -13.89 -14.36
C LEU A 127 -8.34 -15.21 -15.09
N LYS A 128 -8.28 -16.33 -14.36
CA LYS A 128 -8.29 -17.68 -14.97
C LYS A 128 -9.59 -17.93 -15.74
N LYS A 129 -10.74 -17.59 -15.16
CA LYS A 129 -12.06 -17.71 -15.82
C LYS A 129 -12.17 -16.81 -17.06
N GLU A 130 -11.54 -15.64 -17.02
CA GLU A 130 -11.48 -14.67 -18.12
C GLU A 130 -10.41 -15.03 -19.18
N ASN A 131 -9.66 -16.11 -19.04
CA ASN A 131 -8.53 -16.50 -19.89
C ASN A 131 -7.44 -15.39 -20.01
N ARG A 132 -7.17 -14.67 -18.93
CA ARG A 132 -6.22 -13.57 -18.90
C ARG A 132 -4.90 -13.88 -18.18
N LEU A 133 -4.74 -15.05 -17.60
CA LEU A 133 -3.46 -15.46 -17.00
C LEU A 133 -2.42 -15.78 -18.07
N LEU A 134 -1.19 -15.26 -17.92
CA LEU A 134 -0.09 -15.44 -18.89
C LEU A 134 0.92 -16.47 -18.41
N ARG A 135 1.31 -16.43 -17.14
CA ARG A 135 2.37 -17.26 -16.55
C ARG A 135 2.13 -17.49 -15.07
N GLY A 136 2.94 -18.36 -14.47
CA GLY A 136 2.94 -18.55 -13.03
C GLY A 136 3.37 -17.27 -12.30
N PHE A 137 2.99 -17.16 -11.03
CA PHE A 137 3.42 -16.11 -10.12
C PHE A 137 4.83 -16.44 -9.58
N ALA A 138 5.80 -15.55 -9.79
CA ALA A 138 7.18 -15.76 -9.34
C ALA A 138 7.38 -15.46 -7.84
N GLY A 139 6.50 -14.65 -7.25
CA GLY A 139 6.63 -14.17 -5.86
C GLY A 139 7.71 -13.08 -5.69
N ASP A 140 8.31 -12.63 -6.78
CA ASP A 140 9.31 -11.58 -6.78
C ASP A 140 8.64 -10.21 -6.98
N ASN A 141 8.63 -9.39 -5.94
CA ASN A 141 8.05 -8.05 -5.98
C ASN A 141 8.94 -7.03 -6.72
N THR A 142 10.18 -7.41 -7.05
CA THR A 142 11.11 -6.57 -7.83
C THR A 142 11.06 -6.86 -9.32
N ASP A 143 10.41 -7.96 -9.71
CA ASP A 143 10.15 -8.29 -11.10
C ASP A 143 9.10 -7.30 -11.66
N CYS A 144 9.57 -6.35 -12.49
CA CYS A 144 8.74 -5.35 -13.16
C CYS A 144 7.81 -5.96 -14.22
N SER A 145 7.17 -7.07 -13.90
CA SER A 145 6.29 -7.81 -14.78
C SER A 145 4.94 -8.12 -14.12
N ILE A 146 3.96 -8.37 -14.96
CA ILE A 146 2.60 -8.75 -14.58
C ILE A 146 2.31 -10.15 -15.12
N ASN A 147 1.63 -10.99 -14.34
CA ASN A 147 1.35 -12.36 -14.71
C ASN A 147 -0.01 -12.58 -15.39
N PHE A 148 -0.64 -11.51 -15.85
CA PHE A 148 -1.92 -11.56 -16.57
C PHE A 148 -2.02 -10.45 -17.62
N ILE A 149 -3.02 -10.53 -18.50
CA ILE A 149 -3.34 -9.50 -19.49
C ILE A 149 -4.11 -8.36 -18.79
N PRO A 150 -3.53 -7.17 -18.59
CA PRO A 150 -4.24 -6.03 -17.99
C PRO A 150 -5.29 -5.47 -18.94
N LYS A 151 -6.29 -4.75 -18.42
CA LYS A 151 -7.22 -3.98 -19.25
C LYS A 151 -6.57 -2.71 -19.81
N MET A 152 -5.73 -2.07 -19.01
CA MET A 152 -4.88 -0.98 -19.50
C MET A 152 -3.89 -1.53 -20.53
N ASN A 153 -3.57 -0.74 -21.56
CA ASN A 153 -2.50 -1.11 -22.50
C ASN A 153 -1.20 -1.43 -21.73
N TYR A 154 -0.58 -2.57 -22.05
CA TYR A 154 0.58 -3.08 -21.30
C TYR A 154 1.76 -2.08 -21.27
N GLU A 155 2.09 -1.50 -22.41
CA GLU A 155 3.19 -0.53 -22.49
C GLU A 155 2.90 0.74 -21.70
N THR A 156 1.64 1.20 -21.73
CA THR A 156 1.18 2.33 -20.93
C THR A 156 1.31 2.05 -19.44
N LEU A 157 0.92 0.85 -19.00
CA LEU A 157 1.03 0.43 -17.60
C LEU A 157 2.50 0.40 -17.15
N ILE A 158 3.38 -0.25 -17.92
CA ILE A 158 4.80 -0.37 -17.56
C ILE A 158 5.51 1.00 -17.57
N ASN A 159 5.25 1.82 -18.57
CA ASN A 159 5.84 3.15 -18.67
C ASN A 159 5.34 4.06 -17.52
N GLY A 160 4.04 4.01 -17.22
CA GLY A 160 3.46 4.73 -16.09
C GLY A 160 4.03 4.28 -14.74
N TYR A 161 4.17 2.98 -14.53
CA TYR A 161 4.81 2.42 -13.33
C TYR A 161 6.26 2.93 -13.17
N LYS A 162 7.07 2.84 -14.24
CA LYS A 162 8.44 3.36 -14.22
C LYS A 162 8.48 4.87 -13.95
N HIS A 163 7.53 5.62 -14.50
CA HIS A 163 7.41 7.05 -14.25
C HIS A 163 7.11 7.34 -12.77
N VAL A 164 6.22 6.59 -12.14
CA VAL A 164 5.96 6.72 -10.68
C VAL A 164 7.26 6.49 -9.91
N LEU A 165 7.96 5.37 -10.14
CA LEU A 165 9.20 5.04 -9.43
C LEU A 165 10.32 6.06 -9.61
N SER A 166 10.40 6.73 -10.77
CA SER A 166 11.43 7.74 -11.04
C SER A 166 11.09 9.13 -10.49
N THR A 167 9.84 9.33 -10.03
CA THR A 167 9.33 10.66 -9.62
C THR A 167 9.16 10.79 -8.10
N ILE A 168 8.96 9.69 -7.41
CA ILE A 168 8.79 9.64 -5.94
C ILE A 168 10.11 9.62 -5.20
#